data_e14c0f174644160f4e010cf33332e4b4
#
_entry.id   e14c0f174644160f4e010cf33332e4b4
#
_cell.length_a   1.000
_cell.length_b   1.000
_cell.length_c   1.000
_cell.angle_alpha   90.00
_cell.angle_beta   90.00
_cell.angle_gamma   90.00
#
_symmetry.space_group_name_H-M   'P 1'
#
loop_
_entity.id
_entity.type
_entity.pdbx_description
1 polymer ?
#
loop_
_entity_poly.entity_id
_entity_poly.type
_entity_poly.pdbx_seq_one_letter_code
_entity_poly.pdbx_strand_id
1 'polypeptide(L)'
;MDDFLGYHSEWNLGSPGGWDYQRVTQVIGKAVWKRINEIRKIGVDLDFDHPLLYPIGGFVEMLVEAYRAREGRNPGVIAVVAEEETLADVTENINLAARLSGIPGITGVLLAPHELELENGTVCHRGNPVSLIFLDFNTDTLLALHRKRGLSPLLAAVRQGRVVNPRGTEPINVKSTFELITGPFRDRFHPETVRRTPWTRKFHPRKTEGPGGEAINDLVEWTRARWEGLVLKPERGYSGKGVRVGGVHTDTGEAIGIALAEGDYIVQEKIPLPLWGEDNPFVDKARREAGLVRYQTDFRCLFGPKGVFGFLVRFGGVPTNVGSGGGVQ
;
A
#
# COMPACT_ATOMS: atom_id res chain seq x y z
N MET A 1 -4.59 2.69 -27.16
CA MET A 1 -3.98 3.61 -26.19
C MET A 1 -4.87 3.91 -25.00
N ASP A 2 -6.19 3.76 -25.15
CA ASP A 2 -7.13 4.04 -24.04
C ASP A 2 -7.05 3.05 -22.88
N ASP A 3 -6.51 1.85 -23.07
CA ASP A 3 -6.37 0.83 -22.04
C ASP A 3 -5.21 1.09 -21.06
N PHE A 4 -4.38 2.09 -21.33
CA PHE A 4 -3.22 2.43 -20.50
C PHE A 4 -3.56 3.22 -19.22
N LEU A 5 -4.81 3.61 -19.06
CA LEU A 5 -5.22 4.45 -17.94
C LEU A 5 -5.43 3.70 -16.61
N GLY A 6 -5.16 2.41 -16.58
CA GLY A 6 -5.12 1.60 -15.37
C GLY A 6 -6.45 1.37 -14.66
N TYR A 7 -6.46 0.42 -13.75
CA TYR A 7 -7.56 0.14 -12.84
C TYR A 7 -7.07 0.32 -11.40
N HIS A 8 -7.93 0.81 -10.50
CA HIS A 8 -7.61 0.83 -9.10
C HIS A 8 -8.34 -0.29 -8.37
N SER A 9 -7.61 -1.17 -7.74
CA SER A 9 -8.16 -2.39 -7.12
C SER A 9 -7.96 -2.46 -5.61
N GLU A 10 -7.26 -1.49 -5.03
CA GLU A 10 -6.94 -1.46 -3.61
C GLU A 10 -6.49 -0.07 -3.19
N TRP A 11 -6.94 0.36 -2.01
CA TRP A 11 -6.42 1.53 -1.31
C TRP A 11 -5.64 1.09 -0.08
N ASN A 12 -4.53 1.78 0.20
CA ASN A 12 -3.70 1.57 1.38
C ASN A 12 -3.61 2.89 2.15
N LEU A 13 -4.55 3.12 3.05
CA LEU A 13 -4.69 4.37 3.81
C LEU A 13 -4.23 4.26 5.26
N GLY A 14 -4.14 3.04 5.79
CA GLY A 14 -3.81 2.79 7.19
C GLY A 14 -2.33 3.06 7.51
N SER A 15 -1.44 2.31 6.91
CA SER A 15 0.01 2.47 7.00
C SER A 15 0.65 2.20 5.63
N PRO A 16 0.58 3.19 4.71
CA PRO A 16 1.17 3.01 3.39
C PRO A 16 2.69 2.93 3.49
N GLY A 17 3.28 1.93 2.83
CA GLY A 17 4.73 1.79 2.69
C GLY A 17 5.18 1.90 1.24
N GLY A 18 6.48 1.88 0.99
CA GLY A 18 7.07 1.89 -0.35
C GLY A 18 7.52 3.27 -0.85
N TRP A 19 7.44 4.31 -0.01
CA TRP A 19 7.80 5.67 -0.38
C TRP A 19 9.32 5.94 -0.45
N ASP A 20 10.17 5.05 0.04
CA ASP A 20 11.65 5.14 -0.08
C ASP A 20 12.28 3.99 -0.89
N TYR A 21 11.52 2.97 -1.29
CA TYR A 21 12.07 1.82 -2.01
C TYR A 21 12.71 2.20 -3.35
N GLN A 22 12.12 3.14 -4.06
CA GLN A 22 12.63 3.59 -5.36
C GLN A 22 13.99 4.30 -5.28
N ARG A 23 14.37 4.85 -4.13
CA ARG A 23 15.64 5.58 -4.01
C ARG A 23 16.84 4.74 -4.44
N VAL A 24 16.91 3.49 -4.04
CA VAL A 24 18.01 2.59 -4.41
C VAL A 24 17.91 2.14 -5.87
N THR A 25 16.69 1.79 -6.30
CA THR A 25 16.44 1.33 -7.67
C THR A 25 16.71 2.43 -8.69
N GLN A 26 16.41 3.69 -8.38
CA GLN A 26 16.72 4.83 -9.26
C GLN A 26 18.23 5.03 -9.43
N VAL A 27 19.02 4.93 -8.35
CA VAL A 27 20.49 5.01 -8.45
C VAL A 27 21.05 3.90 -9.34
N ILE A 28 20.58 2.67 -9.14
CA ILE A 28 20.99 1.52 -9.95
C ILE A 28 20.52 1.72 -11.40
N GLY A 29 19.25 2.07 -11.62
CA GLY A 29 18.67 2.30 -12.94
C GLY A 29 19.41 3.35 -13.73
N LYS A 30 19.75 4.48 -13.11
CA LYS A 30 20.56 5.56 -13.73
C LYS A 30 21.92 5.06 -14.18
N ALA A 31 22.63 4.31 -13.32
CA ALA A 31 23.95 3.74 -13.65
C ALA A 31 23.86 2.70 -14.78
N VAL A 32 22.90 1.81 -14.72
CA VAL A 32 22.67 0.78 -15.74
C VAL A 32 22.27 1.41 -17.07
N TRP A 33 21.34 2.37 -17.07
CA TRP A 33 20.92 3.06 -18.29
C TRP A 33 22.07 3.81 -18.95
N LYS A 34 22.88 4.55 -18.17
CA LYS A 34 24.08 5.20 -18.67
C LYS A 34 24.97 4.20 -19.40
N ARG A 35 25.24 3.03 -18.79
CA ARG A 35 26.08 2.01 -19.37
C ARG A 35 25.49 1.39 -20.65
N ILE A 36 24.18 1.13 -20.66
CA ILE A 36 23.48 0.63 -21.85
C ILE A 36 23.56 1.65 -22.98
N ASN A 37 23.29 2.92 -22.69
CA ASN A 37 23.31 3.98 -23.70
C ASN A 37 24.71 4.20 -24.31
N GLU A 38 25.76 4.11 -23.51
CA GLU A 38 27.15 4.14 -23.98
C GLU A 38 27.48 2.99 -24.94
N ILE A 39 27.04 1.76 -24.60
CA ILE A 39 27.33 0.56 -25.40
C ILE A 39 26.47 0.50 -26.67
N ARG A 40 25.17 0.75 -26.52
CA ARG A 40 24.16 0.57 -27.58
C ARG A 40 23.93 1.83 -28.41
N LYS A 41 24.43 2.98 -27.97
CA LYS A 41 24.23 4.31 -28.62
C LYS A 41 22.74 4.58 -28.93
N ILE A 42 21.86 4.30 -27.96
CA ILE A 42 20.40 4.40 -28.12
C ILE A 42 19.99 5.85 -28.38
N GLY A 43 20.71 6.82 -27.82
CA GLY A 43 20.43 8.25 -28.04
C GLY A 43 19.17 8.76 -27.32
N VAL A 44 18.66 8.01 -26.36
CA VAL A 44 17.52 8.40 -25.54
C VAL A 44 18.02 8.80 -24.15
N ASP A 45 17.63 9.97 -23.70
CA ASP A 45 17.86 10.44 -22.33
C ASP A 45 16.62 10.17 -21.49
N LEU A 46 16.84 9.57 -20.32
CA LEU A 46 15.78 9.29 -19.34
C LEU A 46 16.00 10.18 -18.12
N ASP A 47 14.94 10.86 -17.70
CA ASP A 47 14.95 11.70 -16.51
C ASP A 47 14.81 10.84 -15.24
N PHE A 48 15.93 10.40 -14.71
CA PHE A 48 16.00 9.67 -13.44
C PHE A 48 15.89 10.58 -12.21
N ASP A 49 15.92 11.88 -12.38
CA ASP A 49 15.91 12.86 -11.29
C ASP A 49 14.52 13.50 -11.12
N HIS A 50 13.52 13.04 -11.89
CA HIS A 50 12.15 13.55 -11.80
C HIS A 50 11.56 13.36 -10.38
N PRO A 51 10.98 14.40 -9.75
CA PRO A 51 10.52 14.35 -8.36
C PRO A 51 9.55 13.21 -8.04
N LEU A 52 8.67 12.84 -8.97
CA LEU A 52 7.72 11.73 -8.78
C LEU A 52 8.38 10.35 -8.69
N LEU A 53 9.66 10.24 -9.02
CA LEU A 53 10.45 9.02 -8.83
C LEU A 53 11.06 8.94 -7.42
N TYR A 54 10.86 9.95 -6.58
CA TYR A 54 11.36 10.03 -5.21
C TYR A 54 10.24 10.37 -4.22
N PRO A 55 9.26 9.49 -4.03
CA PRO A 55 8.06 9.76 -3.23
C PRO A 55 8.35 10.19 -1.79
N ILE A 56 9.49 9.79 -1.22
CA ILE A 56 9.86 10.17 0.16
C ILE A 56 9.91 11.70 0.35
N GLY A 57 10.29 12.45 -0.68
CA GLY A 57 10.30 13.92 -0.62
C GLY A 57 8.90 14.48 -0.37
N GLY A 58 7.94 14.07 -1.18
CA GLY A 58 6.54 14.47 -1.03
C GLY A 58 5.90 13.97 0.27
N PHE A 59 6.29 12.77 0.72
CA PHE A 59 5.82 12.23 1.98
C PHE A 59 6.33 13.06 3.19
N VAL A 60 7.61 13.40 3.20
CA VAL A 60 8.19 14.30 4.22
C VAL A 60 7.50 15.66 4.20
N GLU A 61 7.29 16.24 3.01
CA GLU A 61 6.59 17.53 2.87
C GLU A 61 5.19 17.46 3.48
N MET A 62 4.43 16.43 3.19
CA MET A 62 3.09 16.21 3.75
C MET A 62 3.11 16.15 5.29
N LEU A 63 4.07 15.44 5.88
CA LEU A 63 4.21 15.36 7.34
C LEU A 63 4.58 16.72 7.95
N VAL A 64 5.49 17.44 7.31
CA VAL A 64 5.92 18.78 7.75
C VAL A 64 4.78 19.79 7.65
N GLU A 65 3.96 19.70 6.62
CA GLU A 65 2.78 20.57 6.49
C GLU A 65 1.74 20.26 7.57
N ALA A 66 1.47 18.98 7.83
CA ALA A 66 0.59 18.58 8.92
C ALA A 66 1.10 19.05 10.29
N TYR A 67 2.41 18.94 10.51
CA TYR A 67 3.07 19.48 11.70
C TYR A 67 2.90 21.00 11.81
N ARG A 68 3.23 21.75 10.74
CA ARG A 68 3.14 23.21 10.73
C ARG A 68 1.71 23.73 10.90
N ALA A 69 0.75 23.03 10.35
CA ALA A 69 -0.67 23.35 10.54
C ALA A 69 -1.10 23.25 12.01
N ARG A 70 -0.42 22.38 12.79
CA ARG A 70 -0.70 22.16 14.20
C ARG A 70 0.11 23.07 15.13
N GLU A 71 1.41 23.12 14.93
CA GLU A 71 2.38 23.73 15.85
C GLU A 71 2.90 25.10 15.34
N GLY A 72 2.52 25.49 14.13
CA GLY A 72 3.06 26.68 13.48
C GLY A 72 4.54 26.50 13.15
N ARG A 73 5.38 27.40 13.68
CA ARG A 73 6.85 27.34 13.51
C ARG A 73 7.59 26.94 14.79
N ASN A 74 6.86 26.56 15.82
CA ASN A 74 7.47 26.14 17.08
C ASN A 74 8.31 24.87 16.87
N PRO A 75 9.45 24.74 17.53
CA PRO A 75 10.19 23.48 17.53
C PRO A 75 9.37 22.34 18.14
N GLY A 76 9.53 21.12 17.61
CA GLY A 76 8.82 19.97 18.15
C GLY A 76 9.23 18.65 17.53
N VAL A 77 8.59 17.59 17.97
CA VAL A 77 8.92 16.22 17.63
C VAL A 77 7.88 15.63 16.68
N ILE A 78 8.35 15.05 15.57
CA ILE A 78 7.57 14.14 14.72
C ILE A 78 8.09 12.73 14.96
N ALA A 79 7.24 11.87 15.48
CA ALA A 79 7.58 10.48 15.75
C ALA A 79 7.11 9.55 14.62
N VAL A 80 8.00 8.71 14.14
CA VAL A 80 7.69 7.53 13.36
C VAL A 80 7.57 6.39 14.34
N VAL A 81 6.36 5.84 14.49
CA VAL A 81 6.09 4.78 15.48
C VAL A 81 5.86 3.48 14.74
N ALA A 82 6.70 2.48 15.00
CA ALA A 82 6.69 1.18 14.36
C ALA A 82 6.76 0.05 15.39
N GLU A 83 6.50 -1.19 14.96
CA GLU A 83 6.66 -2.37 15.81
C GLU A 83 8.14 -2.52 16.23
N GLU A 84 8.38 -2.87 17.48
CA GLU A 84 9.74 -2.94 18.07
C GLU A 84 10.67 -3.84 17.24
N GLU A 85 10.14 -4.94 16.75
CA GLU A 85 10.85 -5.93 15.95
C GLU A 85 11.30 -5.38 14.57
N THR A 86 10.70 -4.29 14.11
CA THR A 86 10.96 -3.72 12.76
C THR A 86 11.84 -2.46 12.79
N LEU A 87 12.14 -1.92 13.96
CA LEU A 87 12.86 -0.65 14.11
C LEU A 87 14.24 -0.64 13.44
N ALA A 88 14.95 -1.77 13.49
CA ALA A 88 16.28 -1.89 12.91
C ALA A 88 16.28 -2.29 11.43
N ASP A 89 15.21 -2.90 10.95
CA ASP A 89 15.16 -3.56 9.65
C ASP A 89 14.44 -2.76 8.58
N VAL A 90 13.45 -1.93 8.96
CA VAL A 90 12.69 -1.14 8.00
C VAL A 90 13.41 0.18 7.71
N THR A 91 14.28 0.14 6.70
CA THR A 91 15.10 1.30 6.29
C THR A 91 14.29 2.53 5.90
N GLU A 92 13.07 2.37 5.39
CA GLU A 92 12.15 3.48 5.12
C GLU A 92 11.92 4.34 6.35
N ASN A 93 11.60 3.72 7.49
CA ASN A 93 11.30 4.41 8.74
C ASN A 93 12.55 5.12 9.30
N ILE A 94 13.70 4.48 9.21
CA ILE A 94 14.99 5.05 9.60
C ILE A 94 15.29 6.30 8.75
N ASN A 95 15.14 6.19 7.44
CA ASN A 95 15.38 7.29 6.52
C ASN A 95 14.38 8.43 6.72
N LEU A 96 13.12 8.11 7.01
CA LEU A 96 12.09 9.11 7.29
C LEU A 96 12.43 9.94 8.54
N ALA A 97 12.75 9.27 9.64
CA ALA A 97 13.14 9.96 10.87
C ALA A 97 14.39 10.83 10.67
N ALA A 98 15.40 10.33 9.97
CA ALA A 98 16.61 11.08 9.65
C ALA A 98 16.31 12.32 8.79
N ARG A 99 15.46 12.20 7.75
CA ARG A 99 15.09 13.34 6.90
C ARG A 99 14.29 14.40 7.66
N LEU A 100 13.37 13.97 8.52
CA LEU A 100 12.62 14.90 9.38
C LEU A 100 13.56 15.69 10.30
N SER A 101 14.56 15.03 10.89
CA SER A 101 15.57 15.67 11.74
C SER A 101 16.47 16.66 10.98
N GLY A 102 16.57 16.53 9.67
CA GLY A 102 17.27 17.49 8.80
C GLY A 102 16.51 18.80 8.57
N ILE A 103 15.28 18.93 9.05
CA ILE A 103 14.45 20.11 8.84
C ILE A 103 14.54 21.04 10.06
N PRO A 104 14.89 22.32 9.89
CA PRO A 104 15.02 23.26 10.99
C PRO A 104 13.76 23.31 11.87
N GLY A 105 13.94 23.14 13.18
CA GLY A 105 12.87 23.15 14.17
C GLY A 105 12.11 21.82 14.31
N ILE A 106 12.46 20.79 13.56
CA ILE A 106 11.84 19.47 13.67
C ILE A 106 12.86 18.44 14.16
N THR A 107 12.48 17.67 15.17
CA THR A 107 13.20 16.48 15.61
C THR A 107 12.42 15.26 15.16
N GLY A 108 12.95 14.51 14.18
CA GLY A 108 12.41 13.23 13.74
C GLY A 108 12.91 12.12 14.64
N VAL A 109 12.02 11.28 15.17
CA VAL A 109 12.39 10.13 15.99
C VAL A 109 11.72 8.86 15.46
N LEU A 110 12.44 7.74 15.50
CA LEU A 110 11.88 6.40 15.26
C LEU A 110 11.84 5.67 16.58
N LEU A 111 10.67 5.16 16.98
CA LEU A 111 10.48 4.53 18.28
C LEU A 111 9.39 3.47 18.28
N ALA A 112 9.43 2.59 19.26
CA ALA A 112 8.37 1.64 19.54
C ALA A 112 7.20 2.31 20.29
N PRO A 113 5.97 1.77 20.17
CA PRO A 113 4.79 2.38 20.80
C PRO A 113 4.88 2.54 22.33
N HIS A 114 5.63 1.65 23.01
CA HIS A 114 5.78 1.66 24.46
C HIS A 114 6.82 2.68 24.96
N GLU A 115 7.58 3.29 24.07
CA GLU A 115 8.51 4.39 24.38
C GLU A 115 7.81 5.75 24.47
N LEU A 116 6.53 5.79 24.14
CA LEU A 116 5.69 6.98 24.36
C LEU A 116 5.22 7.02 25.82
N GLU A 117 5.25 8.19 26.37
CA GLU A 117 4.84 8.52 27.74
C GLU A 117 3.65 9.48 27.75
N LEU A 118 2.92 9.51 28.85
CA LEU A 118 1.82 10.45 29.04
C LEU A 118 2.11 11.28 30.30
N GLU A 119 2.53 12.52 30.11
CA GLU A 119 2.86 13.45 31.19
C GLU A 119 1.82 14.57 31.23
N ASN A 120 1.06 14.64 32.32
CA ASN A 120 -0.01 15.66 32.48
C ASN A 120 -0.96 15.76 31.27
N GLY A 121 -1.29 14.63 30.66
CA GLY A 121 -2.16 14.58 29.47
C GLY A 121 -1.46 14.89 28.14
N THR A 122 -0.17 15.20 28.15
CA THR A 122 0.66 15.43 26.97
C THR A 122 1.40 14.14 26.60
N VAL A 123 1.35 13.78 25.32
CA VAL A 123 2.12 12.64 24.80
C VAL A 123 3.57 13.08 24.63
N CYS A 124 4.49 12.39 25.28
CA CYS A 124 5.92 12.70 25.31
C CYS A 124 6.77 11.50 24.89
N HIS A 125 8.01 11.78 24.50
CA HIS A 125 9.09 10.81 24.39
C HIS A 125 10.33 11.39 25.08
N ARG A 126 10.83 10.74 26.14
CA ARG A 126 11.96 11.19 26.96
C ARG A 126 11.78 12.64 27.43
N GLY A 127 10.58 12.94 27.96
CA GLY A 127 10.24 14.27 28.46
C GLY A 127 9.96 15.34 27.38
N ASN A 128 10.13 15.04 26.10
CA ASN A 128 9.84 15.97 25.01
C ASN A 128 8.44 15.74 24.44
N PRO A 129 7.59 16.79 24.35
CA PRO A 129 6.27 16.65 23.75
C PRO A 129 6.32 16.17 22.29
N VAL A 130 5.55 15.14 21.96
CA VAL A 130 5.40 14.64 20.61
C VAL A 130 4.25 15.37 19.93
N SER A 131 4.56 16.17 18.93
CA SER A 131 3.58 16.98 18.20
C SER A 131 2.78 16.20 17.18
N LEU A 132 3.43 15.29 16.48
CA LEU A 132 2.83 14.49 15.40
C LEU A 132 3.39 13.08 15.41
N ILE A 133 2.56 12.12 15.03
CA ILE A 133 2.94 10.71 14.90
C ILE A 133 2.55 10.21 13.50
N PHE A 134 3.50 9.61 12.80
CA PHE A 134 3.20 8.68 11.72
C PHE A 134 3.26 7.26 12.28
N LEU A 135 2.17 6.50 12.11
CA LEU A 135 2.03 5.17 12.66
C LEU A 135 2.22 4.11 11.57
N ASP A 136 3.33 3.37 11.63
CA ASP A 136 3.68 2.36 10.63
C ASP A 136 3.16 0.96 10.99
N PHE A 137 1.92 0.86 11.40
CA PHE A 137 1.15 -0.38 11.51
C PHE A 137 -0.35 -0.09 11.50
N ASN A 138 -1.14 -1.11 11.20
CA ASN A 138 -2.58 -1.00 11.07
C ASN A 138 -3.31 -1.01 12.44
N THR A 139 -4.62 -0.84 12.40
CA THR A 139 -5.46 -0.80 13.61
C THR A 139 -5.49 -2.16 14.33
N ASP A 140 -5.45 -3.28 13.60
CA ASP A 140 -5.48 -4.61 14.23
C ASP A 140 -4.21 -4.85 15.03
N THR A 141 -3.04 -4.48 14.49
CA THR A 141 -1.76 -4.49 15.21
C THR A 141 -1.80 -3.55 16.42
N LEU A 142 -2.34 -2.33 16.27
CA LEU A 142 -2.52 -1.41 17.40
C LEU A 142 -3.31 -2.04 18.53
N LEU A 143 -4.43 -2.66 18.21
CA LEU A 143 -5.29 -3.31 19.21
C LEU A 143 -4.61 -4.53 19.87
N ALA A 144 -3.91 -5.33 19.08
CA ALA A 144 -3.14 -6.48 19.59
C ALA A 144 -2.03 -6.04 20.57
N LEU A 145 -1.25 -5.03 20.18
CA LEU A 145 -0.21 -4.47 21.04
C LEU A 145 -0.78 -3.82 22.29
N HIS A 146 -1.91 -3.11 22.18
CA HIS A 146 -2.57 -2.52 23.33
C HIS A 146 -3.05 -3.57 24.35
N ARG A 147 -3.63 -4.68 23.88
CA ARG A 147 -4.03 -5.79 24.76
C ARG A 147 -2.84 -6.43 25.47
N LYS A 148 -1.68 -6.47 24.80
CA LYS A 148 -0.45 -7.10 25.34
C LYS A 148 0.29 -6.21 26.34
N ARG A 149 0.39 -4.88 26.07
CA ARG A 149 1.30 -3.98 26.81
C ARG A 149 0.64 -2.71 27.34
N GLY A 150 -0.60 -2.40 26.99
CA GLY A 150 -1.29 -1.19 27.47
C GLY A 150 -0.70 0.10 26.84
N LEU A 151 -1.09 0.44 25.61
CA LEU A 151 -0.55 1.61 24.88
C LEU A 151 -1.37 2.90 25.13
N SER A 152 -1.62 3.24 26.38
CA SER A 152 -2.42 4.42 26.75
C SER A 152 -1.90 5.74 26.15
N PRO A 153 -0.57 6.02 26.11
CA PRO A 153 -0.05 7.23 25.48
C PRO A 153 -0.36 7.30 23.99
N LEU A 154 -0.19 6.21 23.25
CA LEU A 154 -0.51 6.17 21.81
C LEU A 154 -2.02 6.35 21.55
N LEU A 155 -2.87 5.73 22.38
CA LEU A 155 -4.33 5.95 22.28
C LEU A 155 -4.72 7.38 22.62
N ALA A 156 -4.02 8.03 23.55
CA ALA A 156 -4.19 9.46 23.82
C ALA A 156 -3.82 10.31 22.61
N ALA A 157 -2.70 9.98 21.93
CA ALA A 157 -2.29 10.65 20.69
C ALA A 157 -3.37 10.52 19.59
N VAL A 158 -3.95 9.33 19.42
CA VAL A 158 -5.06 9.10 18.47
C VAL A 158 -6.26 9.99 18.81
N ARG A 159 -6.69 10.02 20.09
CA ARG A 159 -7.83 10.87 20.52
C ARG A 159 -7.54 12.36 20.36
N GLN A 160 -6.29 12.78 20.53
CA GLN A 160 -5.85 14.17 20.35
C GLN A 160 -5.66 14.55 18.87
N GLY A 161 -5.91 13.64 17.93
CA GLY A 161 -5.69 13.88 16.51
C GLY A 161 -4.23 14.11 16.12
N ARG A 162 -3.28 13.55 16.90
CA ARG A 162 -1.83 13.67 16.63
C ARG A 162 -1.31 12.65 15.63
N VAL A 163 -2.10 11.66 15.25
CA VAL A 163 -1.71 10.62 14.29
C VAL A 163 -2.10 11.05 12.88
N VAL A 164 -1.12 11.12 11.98
CA VAL A 164 -1.29 11.65 10.60
C VAL A 164 -2.09 10.71 9.72
N ASN A 165 -1.90 9.40 9.85
CA ASN A 165 -2.74 8.39 9.23
C ASN A 165 -3.87 8.03 10.21
N PRO A 166 -4.96 8.84 10.24
CA PRO A 166 -5.98 8.74 11.27
C PRO A 166 -6.73 7.42 11.15
N ARG A 167 -6.98 6.81 12.30
CA ARG A 167 -7.64 5.48 12.35
C ARG A 167 -9.07 5.49 11.79
N GLY A 168 -9.70 6.65 11.68
CA GLY A 168 -11.00 6.81 11.02
C GLY A 168 -11.01 6.52 9.52
N THR A 169 -9.84 6.35 8.87
CA THR A 169 -9.74 5.96 7.46
C THR A 169 -9.93 4.46 7.23
N GLU A 170 -9.88 3.64 8.27
CA GLU A 170 -10.02 2.18 8.16
C GLU A 170 -11.29 1.72 7.42
N PRO A 171 -12.49 2.33 7.62
CA PRO A 171 -13.68 1.96 6.86
C PRO A 171 -13.55 2.19 5.35
N ILE A 172 -12.69 3.12 4.92
CA ILE A 172 -12.43 3.38 3.50
C ILE A 172 -11.36 2.41 2.98
N ASN A 173 -10.47 1.96 3.85
CA ASN A 173 -9.35 1.07 3.51
C ASN A 173 -9.78 -0.39 3.26
N VAL A 174 -10.98 -0.79 3.68
CA VAL A 174 -11.48 -2.14 3.44
C VAL A 174 -11.86 -2.34 1.98
N LYS A 175 -11.52 -3.52 1.44
CA LYS A 175 -11.71 -3.81 0.00
C LYS A 175 -13.18 -3.84 -0.42
N SER A 176 -14.11 -4.11 0.49
CA SER A 176 -15.55 -4.04 0.22
C SER A 176 -16.06 -2.63 -0.11
N THR A 177 -15.29 -1.58 0.17
CA THR A 177 -15.61 -0.21 -0.28
C THR A 177 -15.76 -0.13 -1.80
N PHE A 178 -15.03 -0.96 -2.55
CA PHE A 178 -15.15 -1.03 -4.01
C PHE A 178 -16.52 -1.57 -4.47
N GLU A 179 -17.23 -2.31 -3.64
CA GLU A 179 -18.62 -2.68 -3.91
C GLU A 179 -19.54 -1.45 -3.96
N LEU A 180 -19.30 -0.43 -3.13
CA LEU A 180 -20.08 0.79 -3.16
C LEU A 180 -19.93 1.52 -4.49
N ILE A 181 -18.69 1.53 -5.05
CA ILE A 181 -18.37 2.18 -6.31
C ILE A 181 -18.96 1.43 -7.51
N THR A 182 -18.90 0.09 -7.48
CA THR A 182 -19.34 -0.75 -8.62
C THR A 182 -20.76 -1.28 -8.48
N GLY A 183 -21.48 -0.86 -7.43
CA GLY A 183 -22.81 -1.37 -7.08
C GLY A 183 -23.80 -0.26 -6.73
N PRO A 184 -24.34 -0.26 -5.49
CA PRO A 184 -25.52 0.53 -5.16
C PRO A 184 -25.31 2.05 -5.23
N PHE A 185 -24.09 2.54 -5.18
CA PHE A 185 -23.79 3.97 -5.20
C PHE A 185 -23.02 4.42 -6.44
N ARG A 186 -22.93 3.57 -7.48
CA ARG A 186 -22.18 3.86 -8.71
C ARG A 186 -22.53 5.23 -9.32
N ASP A 187 -23.78 5.62 -9.27
CA ASP A 187 -24.28 6.89 -9.86
C ASP A 187 -23.80 8.13 -9.08
N ARG A 188 -23.21 7.95 -7.89
CA ARG A 188 -22.62 9.03 -7.08
C ARG A 188 -21.14 9.27 -7.38
N PHE A 189 -20.52 8.42 -8.19
CA PHE A 189 -19.12 8.53 -8.56
C PHE A 189 -18.97 9.03 -10.00
N HIS A 190 -17.84 9.65 -10.27
CA HIS A 190 -17.51 10.02 -11.65
C HIS A 190 -17.50 8.77 -12.54
N PRO A 191 -18.06 8.79 -13.75
CA PRO A 191 -18.15 7.61 -14.63
C PRO A 191 -16.81 6.92 -14.86
N GLU A 192 -15.72 7.69 -15.02
CA GLU A 192 -14.36 7.13 -15.14
C GLU A 192 -13.91 6.37 -13.90
N THR A 193 -14.27 6.83 -12.70
CA THR A 193 -13.98 6.12 -11.46
C THR A 193 -14.66 4.76 -11.47
N VAL A 194 -15.93 4.71 -11.83
CA VAL A 194 -16.70 3.46 -11.93
C VAL A 194 -16.08 2.52 -12.95
N ARG A 195 -15.81 3.03 -14.16
CA ARG A 195 -15.24 2.26 -15.27
C ARG A 195 -13.88 1.65 -14.94
N ARG A 196 -13.09 2.34 -14.11
CA ARG A 196 -11.75 1.91 -13.71
C ARG A 196 -11.69 1.16 -12.40
N THR A 197 -12.83 0.92 -11.79
CA THR A 197 -12.95 0.08 -10.59
C THR A 197 -13.40 -1.30 -11.03
N PRO A 198 -12.61 -2.36 -10.78
CA PRO A 198 -13.05 -3.71 -11.11
C PRO A 198 -14.27 -4.05 -10.29
N TRP A 199 -15.25 -4.69 -10.94
CA TRP A 199 -16.45 -5.14 -10.24
C TRP A 199 -16.08 -5.92 -8.97
N THR A 200 -16.72 -5.55 -7.87
CA THR A 200 -16.39 -6.08 -6.54
C THR A 200 -17.65 -6.33 -5.74
N ARG A 201 -17.71 -7.47 -5.05
CA ARG A 201 -18.80 -7.80 -4.12
C ARG A 201 -18.24 -8.43 -2.85
N LYS A 202 -18.87 -8.13 -1.71
CA LYS A 202 -18.61 -8.86 -0.48
C LYS A 202 -19.02 -10.32 -0.67
N PHE A 203 -18.13 -11.25 -0.36
CA PHE A 203 -18.28 -12.66 -0.74
C PHE A 203 -18.99 -13.47 0.33
N HIS A 204 -20.22 -13.82 0.08
CA HIS A 204 -21.04 -14.77 0.83
C HIS A 204 -22.24 -15.17 -0.02
N PRO A 205 -23.00 -16.26 0.34
CA PRO A 205 -24.22 -16.62 -0.38
C PRO A 205 -25.21 -15.47 -0.37
N ARG A 206 -25.52 -14.91 -1.53
CA ARG A 206 -26.51 -13.83 -1.70
C ARG A 206 -26.87 -13.59 -3.16
N LYS A 207 -28.00 -12.91 -3.36
CA LYS A 207 -28.37 -12.32 -4.65
C LYS A 207 -27.66 -10.98 -4.83
N THR A 208 -27.21 -10.69 -6.05
CA THR A 208 -26.57 -9.42 -6.41
C THR A 208 -26.65 -9.20 -7.91
N GLU A 209 -26.02 -8.11 -8.39
CA GLU A 209 -25.85 -7.76 -9.79
C GLU A 209 -24.43 -8.08 -10.24
N GLY A 210 -24.27 -8.67 -11.39
CA GLY A 210 -22.99 -8.97 -12.03
C GLY A 210 -22.33 -7.76 -12.71
N PRO A 211 -21.10 -7.95 -13.26
CA PRO A 211 -20.37 -6.85 -13.91
C PRO A 211 -21.06 -6.28 -15.14
N GLY A 212 -21.83 -7.07 -15.86
CA GLY A 212 -22.64 -6.64 -17.00
C GLY A 212 -24.08 -6.19 -16.66
N GLY A 213 -24.41 -6.10 -15.37
CA GLY A 213 -25.77 -5.78 -14.91
C GLY A 213 -26.71 -6.98 -14.85
N GLU A 214 -26.23 -8.19 -15.12
CA GLU A 214 -27.01 -9.43 -15.04
C GLU A 214 -27.36 -9.79 -13.59
N ALA A 215 -28.53 -10.37 -13.38
CA ALA A 215 -28.94 -10.83 -12.07
C ALA A 215 -28.16 -12.10 -11.66
N ILE A 216 -27.52 -12.06 -10.51
CA ILE A 216 -26.86 -13.18 -9.86
C ILE A 216 -27.75 -13.69 -8.72
N ASN A 217 -28.24 -14.91 -8.83
CA ASN A 217 -29.11 -15.49 -7.80
C ASN A 217 -28.33 -16.05 -6.60
N ASP A 218 -27.13 -16.57 -6.85
CA ASP A 218 -26.19 -17.04 -5.83
C ASP A 218 -24.78 -16.63 -6.24
N LEU A 219 -24.18 -15.74 -5.45
CA LEU A 219 -22.84 -15.20 -5.73
C LEU A 219 -21.76 -16.27 -5.63
N VAL A 220 -21.91 -17.25 -4.74
CA VAL A 220 -20.90 -18.32 -4.56
C VAL A 220 -20.88 -19.24 -5.77
N GLU A 221 -22.04 -19.69 -6.22
CA GLU A 221 -22.14 -20.55 -7.40
C GLU A 221 -21.74 -19.80 -8.70
N TRP A 222 -22.13 -18.52 -8.80
CA TRP A 222 -21.70 -17.67 -9.90
C TRP A 222 -20.18 -17.50 -9.94
N THR A 223 -19.54 -17.31 -8.76
CA THR A 223 -18.07 -17.22 -8.63
C THR A 223 -17.41 -18.53 -9.04
N ARG A 224 -17.96 -19.66 -8.61
CA ARG A 224 -17.46 -20.99 -8.98
C ARG A 224 -17.45 -21.18 -10.49
N ALA A 225 -18.53 -20.80 -11.15
CA ALA A 225 -18.69 -20.97 -12.60
C ALA A 225 -17.77 -20.03 -13.43
N ARG A 226 -17.30 -18.93 -12.85
CA ARG A 226 -16.49 -17.90 -13.52
C ARG A 226 -15.11 -17.70 -12.89
N TRP A 227 -14.65 -18.68 -12.13
CA TRP A 227 -13.44 -18.55 -11.29
C TRP A 227 -12.21 -17.99 -12.00
N GLU A 228 -11.94 -18.40 -13.24
CA GLU A 228 -10.75 -17.99 -14.00
C GLU A 228 -10.62 -16.47 -14.18
N GLY A 229 -11.75 -15.76 -14.24
CA GLY A 229 -11.83 -14.32 -14.39
C GLY A 229 -11.91 -13.54 -13.07
N LEU A 230 -11.77 -14.21 -11.93
CA LEU A 230 -12.04 -13.63 -10.62
C LEU A 230 -10.86 -13.75 -9.66
N VAL A 231 -10.90 -12.95 -8.61
CA VAL A 231 -9.97 -12.98 -7.48
C VAL A 231 -10.77 -12.92 -6.19
N LEU A 232 -10.46 -13.80 -5.25
CA LEU A 232 -10.92 -13.71 -3.86
C LEU A 232 -9.83 -13.06 -3.02
N LYS A 233 -10.20 -12.04 -2.25
CA LYS A 233 -9.28 -11.30 -1.37
C LYS A 233 -9.89 -11.17 0.02
N PRO A 234 -9.11 -11.36 1.12
CA PRO A 234 -9.57 -10.93 2.43
C PRO A 234 -9.97 -9.45 2.40
N GLU A 235 -11.09 -9.10 2.98
CA GLU A 235 -11.60 -7.72 3.04
C GLU A 235 -10.59 -6.80 3.71
N ARG A 236 -9.98 -7.30 4.79
CA ARG A 236 -8.85 -6.69 5.50
C ARG A 236 -7.63 -7.55 5.27
N GLY A 237 -6.51 -6.96 5.01
CA GLY A 237 -5.28 -7.71 4.77
C GLY A 237 -4.34 -6.96 3.84
N TYR A 238 -3.09 -7.32 3.89
CA TYR A 238 -1.99 -6.71 3.16
C TYR A 238 -0.99 -7.77 2.70
N SER A 239 -0.02 -7.36 1.90
CA SER A 239 1.06 -8.25 1.41
C SER A 239 0.60 -9.45 0.59
N GLY A 240 -0.59 -9.41 0.02
CA GLY A 240 -1.12 -10.51 -0.80
C GLY A 240 -1.51 -11.78 -0.02
N LYS A 241 -1.43 -11.75 1.31
CA LYS A 241 -1.82 -12.88 2.16
C LYS A 241 -3.30 -13.20 1.97
N GLY A 242 -3.63 -14.48 1.79
CA GLY A 242 -5.00 -14.95 1.60
C GLY A 242 -5.63 -14.62 0.24
N VAL A 243 -4.91 -13.94 -0.66
CA VAL A 243 -5.39 -13.66 -2.03
C VAL A 243 -5.38 -14.96 -2.84
N ARG A 244 -6.51 -15.28 -3.47
CA ARG A 244 -6.68 -16.41 -4.37
C ARG A 244 -7.05 -15.89 -5.76
N VAL A 245 -6.29 -16.29 -6.75
CA VAL A 245 -6.44 -15.76 -8.13
C VAL A 245 -6.90 -16.89 -9.04
N GLY A 246 -8.02 -16.71 -9.71
CA GLY A 246 -8.55 -17.65 -10.68
C GLY A 246 -7.59 -17.91 -11.84
N GLY A 247 -7.52 -19.16 -12.28
CA GLY A 247 -6.57 -19.58 -13.30
C GLY A 247 -5.11 -19.74 -12.82
N VAL A 248 -4.78 -19.27 -11.61
CA VAL A 248 -3.48 -19.44 -10.95
C VAL A 248 -3.60 -20.46 -9.83
N HIS A 249 -4.59 -20.30 -8.97
CA HIS A 249 -4.95 -21.29 -7.95
C HIS A 249 -5.95 -22.24 -8.57
N THR A 250 -5.52 -23.45 -8.82
CA THR A 250 -6.24 -24.42 -9.66
C THR A 250 -7.42 -25.09 -8.97
N ASP A 251 -7.40 -25.20 -7.64
CA ASP A 251 -8.53 -25.75 -6.89
C ASP A 251 -9.53 -24.65 -6.53
N THR A 252 -10.57 -24.56 -7.36
CA THR A 252 -11.69 -23.63 -7.15
C THR A 252 -12.46 -23.94 -5.86
N GLY A 253 -12.63 -25.23 -5.56
CA GLY A 253 -13.36 -25.67 -4.36
C GLY A 253 -12.63 -25.27 -3.10
N GLU A 254 -11.32 -25.46 -3.04
CA GLU A 254 -10.46 -25.04 -1.93
C GLU A 254 -10.50 -23.53 -1.74
N ALA A 255 -10.29 -22.76 -2.81
CA ALA A 255 -10.26 -21.30 -2.74
C ALA A 255 -11.58 -20.70 -2.19
N ILE A 256 -12.71 -21.20 -2.68
CA ILE A 256 -14.05 -20.79 -2.23
C ILE A 256 -14.32 -21.30 -0.80
N GLY A 257 -13.94 -22.53 -0.49
CA GLY A 257 -14.11 -23.13 0.83
C GLY A 257 -13.38 -22.33 1.91
N ILE A 258 -12.13 -21.95 1.67
CA ILE A 258 -11.34 -21.11 2.58
C ILE A 258 -12.02 -19.75 2.77
N ALA A 259 -12.41 -19.07 1.68
CA ALA A 259 -13.03 -17.75 1.75
C ALA A 259 -14.37 -17.77 2.52
N LEU A 260 -15.14 -18.84 2.42
CA LEU A 260 -16.39 -19.03 3.18
C LEU A 260 -16.13 -19.37 4.64
N ALA A 261 -15.11 -20.18 4.94
CA ALA A 261 -14.77 -20.59 6.30
C ALA A 261 -14.15 -19.45 7.12
N GLU A 262 -13.25 -18.68 6.53
CA GLU A 262 -12.63 -17.55 7.17
C GLU A 262 -13.59 -16.34 7.28
N GLY A 263 -14.56 -16.24 6.36
CA GLY A 263 -15.45 -15.07 6.24
C GLY A 263 -14.67 -13.82 5.78
N ASP A 264 -15.35 -12.68 5.77
CA ASP A 264 -14.76 -11.37 5.46
C ASP A 264 -13.86 -11.34 4.20
N TYR A 265 -14.33 -11.97 3.12
CA TYR A 265 -13.73 -11.91 1.79
C TYR A 265 -14.56 -11.04 0.85
N ILE A 266 -13.89 -10.54 -0.18
CA ILE A 266 -14.52 -10.00 -1.38
C ILE A 266 -14.21 -10.90 -2.57
N VAL A 267 -15.11 -10.93 -3.54
CA VAL A 267 -14.83 -11.36 -4.91
C VAL A 267 -14.71 -10.13 -5.80
N GLN A 268 -13.70 -10.12 -6.65
CA GLN A 268 -13.41 -8.99 -7.56
C GLN A 268 -13.04 -9.53 -8.94
N GLU A 269 -13.40 -8.78 -9.99
CA GLU A 269 -12.89 -9.07 -11.34
C GLU A 269 -11.37 -9.05 -11.38
N LYS A 270 -10.81 -10.00 -12.07
CA LYS A 270 -9.37 -10.07 -12.31
C LYS A 270 -8.98 -9.00 -13.33
N ILE A 271 -8.14 -8.08 -12.90
CA ILE A 271 -7.59 -7.06 -13.78
C ILE A 271 -6.55 -7.73 -14.69
N PRO A 272 -6.62 -7.51 -16.02
CA PRO A 272 -5.54 -7.94 -16.90
C PRO A 272 -4.30 -7.09 -16.61
N LEU A 273 -3.33 -7.66 -15.90
CA LEU A 273 -2.06 -6.99 -15.66
C LEU A 273 -1.22 -7.04 -16.94
N PRO A 274 -0.69 -5.91 -17.42
CA PRO A 274 0.16 -5.90 -18.58
C PRO A 274 1.42 -6.74 -18.32
N LEU A 275 1.73 -7.63 -19.24
CA LEU A 275 3.02 -8.28 -19.31
C LEU A 275 3.99 -7.29 -19.97
N TRP A 276 4.84 -6.69 -19.18
CA TRP A 276 5.88 -5.80 -19.67
C TRP A 276 7.12 -6.60 -19.98
N GLY A 277 7.48 -6.56 -21.25
CA GLY A 277 8.61 -7.31 -21.77
C GLY A 277 8.31 -8.81 -21.89
N GLU A 278 8.73 -9.41 -22.97
CA GLU A 278 8.58 -10.83 -23.16
C GLU A 278 9.52 -11.63 -22.25
N ASP A 279 10.70 -11.04 -22.00
CA ASP A 279 11.75 -11.69 -21.23
C ASP A 279 12.49 -10.69 -20.34
N ASN A 280 12.21 -10.71 -19.07
CA ASN A 280 12.99 -9.94 -18.10
C ASN A 280 14.13 -10.79 -17.55
N PRO A 281 15.36 -10.26 -17.50
CA PRO A 281 16.46 -10.97 -16.87
C PRO A 281 16.22 -11.13 -15.39
N PHE A 282 16.34 -12.34 -14.92
CA PHE A 282 16.20 -12.71 -13.53
C PHE A 282 17.40 -13.51 -13.07
N VAL A 283 17.85 -13.26 -11.86
CA VAL A 283 18.88 -14.06 -11.21
C VAL A 283 18.25 -14.78 -10.02
N ASP A 284 18.11 -16.10 -10.14
CA ASP A 284 17.75 -16.91 -8.98
C ASP A 284 18.91 -16.90 -7.98
N LYS A 285 18.70 -16.23 -6.85
CA LYS A 285 19.75 -16.10 -5.82
C LYS A 285 20.12 -17.43 -5.18
N ALA A 286 19.19 -18.37 -5.11
CA ALA A 286 19.43 -19.68 -4.52
C ALA A 286 20.25 -20.58 -5.45
N ARG A 287 19.98 -20.52 -6.75
CA ARG A 287 20.66 -21.33 -7.76
C ARG A 287 21.85 -20.62 -8.41
N ARG A 288 21.94 -19.29 -8.24
CA ARG A 288 22.90 -18.43 -8.94
C ARG A 288 22.82 -18.53 -10.48
N GLU A 289 21.66 -18.87 -10.96
CA GLU A 289 21.40 -18.99 -12.39
C GLU A 289 20.70 -17.72 -12.89
N ALA A 290 21.13 -17.24 -14.05
CA ALA A 290 20.43 -16.18 -14.77
C ALA A 290 19.41 -16.80 -15.71
N GLY A 291 18.21 -16.28 -15.72
CA GLY A 291 17.12 -16.73 -16.59
C GLY A 291 16.33 -15.55 -17.13
N LEU A 292 15.43 -15.85 -18.06
CA LEU A 292 14.45 -14.90 -18.58
C LEU A 292 13.08 -15.28 -18.03
N VAL A 293 12.41 -14.36 -17.36
CA VAL A 293 11.12 -14.60 -16.71
C VAL A 293 10.13 -13.51 -17.11
N ARG A 294 8.91 -13.90 -17.42
CA ARG A 294 7.81 -12.96 -17.63
C ARG A 294 7.28 -12.50 -16.29
N TYR A 295 7.33 -11.19 -16.05
CA TYR A 295 6.76 -10.57 -14.87
C TYR A 295 5.52 -9.76 -15.21
N GLN A 296 4.56 -9.82 -14.31
CA GLN A 296 3.48 -8.85 -14.26
C GLN A 296 3.94 -7.64 -13.47
N THR A 297 3.42 -6.48 -13.84
CA THR A 297 3.72 -5.23 -13.14
C THR A 297 2.45 -4.58 -12.65
N ASP A 298 2.51 -3.97 -11.49
CA ASP A 298 1.51 -3.04 -11.01
C ASP A 298 2.14 -1.71 -10.59
N PHE A 299 1.35 -0.66 -10.70
CA PHE A 299 1.73 0.68 -10.30
C PHE A 299 1.02 1.04 -9.01
N ARG A 300 1.78 1.55 -8.05
CA ARG A 300 1.23 2.19 -6.89
C ARG A 300 1.38 3.70 -7.06
N CYS A 301 0.27 4.42 -7.00
CA CYS A 301 0.25 5.87 -6.98
C CYS A 301 0.20 6.33 -5.53
N LEU A 302 1.15 7.18 -5.15
CA LEU A 302 1.19 7.80 -3.84
C LEU A 302 0.64 9.21 -3.94
N PHE A 303 -0.37 9.52 -3.13
CA PHE A 303 -1.05 10.80 -3.16
C PHE A 303 -1.31 11.33 -1.74
N GLY A 304 -1.37 12.63 -1.64
CA GLY A 304 -1.69 13.37 -0.43
C GLY A 304 -2.69 14.49 -0.71
N PRO A 305 -2.90 15.40 0.22
CA PRO A 305 -3.87 16.49 0.07
C PRO A 305 -3.63 17.39 -1.15
N LYS A 306 -2.40 17.46 -1.63
CA LYS A 306 -2.01 18.28 -2.81
C LYS A 306 -2.01 17.50 -4.12
N GLY A 307 -2.39 16.23 -4.13
CA GLY A 307 -2.38 15.38 -5.30
C GLY A 307 -1.30 14.30 -5.25
N VAL A 308 -0.90 13.83 -6.44
CA VAL A 308 0.10 12.77 -6.59
C VAL A 308 1.48 13.31 -6.27
N PHE A 309 2.22 12.63 -5.39
CA PHE A 309 3.60 12.97 -5.06
C PHE A 309 4.62 11.88 -5.42
N GLY A 310 4.17 10.76 -5.96
CA GLY A 310 5.07 9.73 -6.44
C GLY A 310 4.39 8.48 -6.94
N PHE A 311 5.22 7.63 -7.53
CA PHE A 311 4.84 6.32 -8.03
C PHE A 311 5.81 5.27 -7.51
N LEU A 312 5.32 4.06 -7.39
CA LEU A 312 6.09 2.86 -7.11
C LEU A 312 5.64 1.78 -8.08
N VAL A 313 6.58 1.15 -8.76
CA VAL A 313 6.30 0.01 -9.63
C VAL A 313 6.70 -1.27 -8.92
N ARG A 314 5.80 -2.23 -8.88
CA ARG A 314 6.09 -3.58 -8.41
C ARG A 314 6.05 -4.54 -9.58
N PHE A 315 6.91 -5.54 -9.56
CA PHE A 315 6.94 -6.60 -10.56
C PHE A 315 7.12 -7.97 -9.90
N GLY A 316 6.60 -8.99 -10.51
CA GLY A 316 6.70 -10.34 -9.97
C GLY A 316 5.76 -11.32 -10.65
N GLY A 317 5.57 -12.46 -10.01
CA GLY A 317 4.52 -13.41 -10.35
C GLY A 317 3.13 -12.88 -9.95
N VAL A 318 2.19 -13.77 -9.72
CA VAL A 318 0.84 -13.43 -9.28
C VAL A 318 0.66 -13.97 -7.85
N PRO A 319 0.38 -13.09 -6.89
CA PRO A 319 0.34 -11.63 -6.93
C PRO A 319 1.72 -10.97 -7.00
N THR A 320 1.81 -9.75 -7.54
CA THR A 320 3.06 -8.96 -7.72
C THR A 320 3.65 -8.42 -6.41
N ASN A 321 3.16 -8.83 -5.27
CA ASN A 321 3.52 -8.27 -3.98
C ASN A 321 4.93 -8.67 -3.54
N VAL A 322 5.69 -7.72 -2.97
CA VAL A 322 7.04 -7.96 -2.44
C VAL A 322 7.04 -9.03 -1.35
N GLY A 323 6.04 -9.04 -0.47
CA GLY A 323 5.86 -10.06 0.57
C GLY A 323 5.58 -11.47 0.02
N SER A 324 5.24 -11.59 -1.27
CA SER A 324 5.03 -12.85 -1.99
C SER A 324 6.16 -13.17 -2.98
N GLY A 325 7.31 -12.53 -2.83
CA GLY A 325 8.50 -12.74 -3.67
C GLY A 325 8.60 -11.83 -4.90
N GLY A 326 7.75 -10.81 -5.01
CA GLY A 326 7.87 -9.76 -6.03
C GLY A 326 9.01 -8.79 -5.72
N GLY A 327 9.37 -7.97 -6.70
CA GLY A 327 10.35 -6.90 -6.60
C GLY A 327 9.73 -5.52 -6.75
N VAL A 328 10.55 -4.51 -6.52
CA VAL A 328 10.21 -3.09 -6.71
C VAL A 328 11.19 -2.48 -7.70
N GLN A 329 10.65 -1.68 -8.60
CA GLN A 329 11.41 -0.88 -9.58
C GLN A 329 11.23 0.60 -9.33
#